data_da87921093842c5dc388cad34fe80b4a
#
_entry.id   da87921093842c5dc388cad34fe80b4a
#
_cell.length_a   1.000
_cell.length_b   1.000
_cell.length_c   1.000
_cell.angle_alpha   90.00
_cell.angle_beta   90.00
_cell.angle_gamma   90.00
#
_symmetry.space_group_name_H-M   'P 1'
#
loop_
_entity.id
_entity.type
_entity.pdbx_description
1 polymer ?
#
loop_
_entity_poly.entity_id
_entity_poly.type
_entity_poly.pdbx_seq_one_letter_code
_entity_poly.pdbx_strand_id
1 'polypeptide(L)'
;LSGGVDSAVVAALISRAIGNQLTCICVDNGMMRKNEIENVAKVFRENFDVNLVIANAEDRFLSLLAGVDDPQQKRKIIGKTFIDVFSEEAKKIDGAKFLAQGTIYPDVIESGGKKGGQAATIKFHHNVGGLPEDLEFDLIEPLRELFKGDVRRVGLELGLPEELVWRHPFPGPGLAVRCLGAVTKKALDCLREADAIVVDEIVAAGLYRETSQVFAVLLPVRSVGVMGDGRTYENAIAVRCVSTIDFMTADWSRLPYDVLAKISSRIINEVNGVNRVVYDISSKPPA
;
A
#
# COMPACT_ATOMS: atom_id res chain seq x y z
N LEU A 1 11.23 -1.35 -4.98
CA LEU A 1 9.86 -1.22 -5.49
C LEU A 1 8.86 -1.42 -4.35
N SER A 2 8.06 -0.40 -4.06
CA SER A 2 7.05 -0.44 -2.98
C SER A 2 5.64 -0.83 -3.48
N GLY A 3 5.48 -1.10 -4.76
CA GLY A 3 4.18 -1.26 -5.41
C GLY A 3 3.45 0.07 -5.71
N GLY A 4 3.96 1.20 -5.24
CA GLY A 4 3.41 2.52 -5.54
C GLY A 4 3.87 3.06 -6.91
N VAL A 5 3.06 3.96 -7.51
CA VAL A 5 3.37 4.54 -8.83
C VAL A 5 4.72 5.27 -8.84
N ASP A 6 5.08 5.99 -7.77
CA ASP A 6 6.31 6.78 -7.75
C ASP A 6 7.55 5.88 -7.87
N SER A 7 7.63 4.83 -7.05
CA SER A 7 8.72 3.85 -7.13
C SER A 7 8.75 3.12 -8.48
N ALA A 8 7.58 2.85 -9.07
CA ALA A 8 7.48 2.22 -10.37
C ALA A 8 8.00 3.15 -11.49
N VAL A 9 7.65 4.44 -11.46
CA VAL A 9 8.13 5.43 -12.43
C VAL A 9 9.63 5.64 -12.30
N VAL A 10 10.17 5.72 -11.07
CA VAL A 10 11.63 5.79 -10.86
C VAL A 10 12.32 4.57 -11.46
N ALA A 11 11.83 3.36 -11.18
CA ALA A 11 12.44 2.14 -11.70
C ALA A 11 12.38 2.08 -13.23
N ALA A 12 11.25 2.44 -13.84
CA ALA A 12 11.11 2.50 -15.29
C ALA A 12 12.04 3.55 -15.93
N LEU A 13 12.15 4.72 -15.32
CA LEU A 13 13.02 5.81 -15.80
C LEU A 13 14.50 5.40 -15.75
N ILE A 14 14.94 4.88 -14.63
CA ILE A 14 16.33 4.46 -14.43
C ILE A 14 16.67 3.24 -15.30
N SER A 15 15.74 2.28 -15.42
CA SER A 15 15.92 1.14 -16.33
C SER A 15 16.19 1.57 -17.76
N ARG A 16 15.50 2.59 -18.26
CA ARG A 16 15.78 3.15 -19.59
C ARG A 16 17.15 3.82 -19.71
N ALA A 17 17.67 4.35 -18.61
CA ALA A 17 18.96 5.04 -18.61
C ALA A 17 20.16 4.08 -18.50
N ILE A 18 20.05 3.04 -17.67
CA ILE A 18 21.20 2.17 -17.31
C ILE A 18 20.92 0.67 -17.47
N GLY A 19 19.71 0.27 -17.87
CA GLY A 19 19.34 -1.12 -18.13
C GLY A 19 19.54 -2.04 -16.92
N ASN A 20 20.18 -3.16 -17.13
CA ASN A 20 20.42 -4.23 -16.14
C ASN A 20 21.36 -3.83 -14.99
N GLN A 21 21.93 -2.63 -15.00
CA GLN A 21 22.68 -2.11 -13.83
C GLN A 21 21.72 -1.71 -12.69
N LEU A 22 20.39 -1.63 -12.95
CA LEU A 22 19.40 -1.39 -11.93
C LEU A 22 18.97 -2.70 -11.26
N THR A 23 19.09 -2.74 -9.94
CA THR A 23 18.47 -3.78 -9.12
C THR A 23 17.29 -3.21 -8.36
N CYS A 24 16.11 -3.77 -8.57
CA CYS A 24 14.89 -3.43 -7.87
C CYS A 24 14.63 -4.43 -6.74
N ILE A 25 14.57 -3.97 -5.50
CA ILE A 25 14.20 -4.80 -4.35
C ILE A 25 12.73 -4.55 -4.03
N CYS A 26 11.93 -5.62 -4.04
CA CYS A 26 10.54 -5.64 -3.59
C CYS A 26 10.44 -6.49 -2.33
N VAL A 27 10.03 -5.89 -1.21
CA VAL A 27 9.89 -6.60 0.05
C VAL A 27 8.45 -7.09 0.18
N ASP A 28 8.28 -8.41 0.18
CA ASP A 28 7.02 -9.05 0.53
C ASP A 28 6.92 -9.16 2.05
N ASN A 29 6.12 -8.28 2.62
CA ASN A 29 5.87 -8.22 4.05
C ASN A 29 4.61 -8.99 4.48
N GLY A 30 3.93 -9.68 3.56
CA GLY A 30 2.68 -10.39 3.80
C GLY A 30 1.45 -9.49 3.99
N MET A 31 1.60 -8.16 3.89
CA MET A 31 0.52 -7.18 4.14
C MET A 31 0.10 -6.43 2.88
N MET A 32 0.56 -6.89 1.72
CA MET A 32 0.19 -6.34 0.42
C MET A 32 -1.23 -6.79 0.02
N ARG A 33 -1.83 -6.07 -0.92
CA ARG A 33 -3.10 -6.47 -1.56
C ARG A 33 -2.96 -7.79 -2.32
N LYS A 34 -4.08 -8.38 -2.68
CA LYS A 34 -4.13 -9.64 -3.43
C LYS A 34 -3.35 -9.51 -4.75
N ASN A 35 -2.44 -10.45 -4.99
CA ASN A 35 -1.61 -10.56 -6.20
C ASN A 35 -0.76 -9.30 -6.51
N GLU A 36 -0.54 -8.42 -5.52
CA GLU A 36 0.15 -7.15 -5.77
C GLU A 36 1.62 -7.34 -6.13
N ILE A 37 2.32 -8.19 -5.39
CA ILE A 37 3.74 -8.49 -5.63
C ILE A 37 3.91 -9.16 -6.99
N GLU A 38 3.07 -10.14 -7.29
CA GLU A 38 3.09 -10.89 -8.55
C GLU A 38 2.82 -9.96 -9.73
N ASN A 39 1.84 -9.07 -9.62
CA ASN A 39 1.49 -8.13 -10.67
C ASN A 39 2.62 -7.12 -10.93
N VAL A 40 3.21 -6.56 -9.88
CA VAL A 40 4.36 -5.66 -10.00
C VAL A 40 5.55 -6.40 -10.62
N ALA A 41 5.85 -7.61 -10.14
CA ALA A 41 6.95 -8.42 -10.67
C ALA A 41 6.75 -8.76 -12.14
N LYS A 42 5.52 -9.11 -12.54
CA LYS A 42 5.16 -9.40 -13.93
C LYS A 42 5.40 -8.19 -14.82
N VAL A 43 4.87 -7.01 -14.45
CA VAL A 43 5.05 -5.77 -15.23
C VAL A 43 6.52 -5.47 -15.45
N PHE A 44 7.35 -5.57 -14.40
CA PHE A 44 8.76 -5.23 -14.52
C PHE A 44 9.57 -6.27 -15.29
N ARG A 45 9.30 -7.56 -15.14
CA ARG A 45 9.97 -8.61 -15.91
C ARG A 45 9.63 -8.62 -17.40
N GLU A 46 8.39 -8.25 -17.74
CA GLU A 46 7.91 -8.29 -19.13
C GLU A 46 8.26 -7.02 -19.91
N ASN A 47 8.42 -5.87 -19.25
CA ASN A 47 8.52 -4.58 -19.94
C ASN A 47 9.85 -3.84 -19.70
N PHE A 48 10.65 -4.25 -18.72
CA PHE A 48 11.86 -3.52 -18.34
C PHE A 48 13.05 -4.47 -18.11
N ASP A 49 14.23 -4.03 -18.56
CA ASP A 49 15.49 -4.75 -18.31
C ASP A 49 16.04 -4.36 -16.93
N VAL A 50 15.58 -5.06 -15.89
CA VAL A 50 15.97 -4.81 -14.51
C VAL A 50 16.25 -6.10 -13.76
N ASN A 51 17.18 -6.07 -12.82
CA ASN A 51 17.34 -7.14 -11.85
C ASN A 51 16.28 -6.99 -10.75
N LEU A 52 15.32 -7.91 -10.68
CA LEU A 52 14.26 -7.87 -9.69
C LEU A 52 14.45 -8.92 -8.60
N VAL A 53 14.68 -8.45 -7.38
CA VAL A 53 14.76 -9.24 -6.16
C VAL A 53 13.45 -9.13 -5.40
N ILE A 54 12.84 -10.27 -5.06
CA ILE A 54 11.67 -10.33 -4.17
C ILE A 54 12.16 -10.91 -2.84
N ALA A 55 12.16 -10.09 -1.81
CA ALA A 55 12.54 -10.49 -0.46
C ALA A 55 11.30 -10.97 0.31
N ASN A 56 11.13 -12.29 0.44
CA ASN A 56 10.03 -12.87 1.20
C ASN A 56 10.30 -12.73 2.70
N ALA A 57 9.55 -11.89 3.38
CA ALA A 57 9.73 -11.58 4.80
C ALA A 57 8.42 -11.67 5.61
N GLU A 58 7.34 -12.23 5.05
CA GLU A 58 6.02 -12.35 5.70
C GLU A 58 6.14 -12.86 7.13
N ASP A 59 6.79 -14.00 7.37
CA ASP A 59 6.90 -14.62 8.69
C ASP A 59 7.62 -13.71 9.70
N ARG A 60 8.65 -13.00 9.25
CA ARG A 60 9.40 -12.04 10.09
C ARG A 60 8.51 -10.87 10.52
N PHE A 61 7.75 -10.30 9.60
CA PHE A 61 6.83 -9.21 9.92
C PHE A 61 5.71 -9.68 10.84
N LEU A 62 5.08 -10.82 10.55
CA LEU A 62 3.97 -11.35 11.34
C LEU A 62 4.41 -11.72 12.76
N SER A 63 5.59 -12.29 12.93
CA SER A 63 6.12 -12.63 14.26
C SER A 63 6.36 -11.39 15.14
N LEU A 64 6.87 -10.29 14.55
CA LEU A 64 7.09 -9.04 15.26
C LEU A 64 5.81 -8.25 15.55
N LEU A 65 4.74 -8.49 14.78
CA LEU A 65 3.43 -7.86 14.95
C LEU A 65 2.50 -8.67 15.87
N ALA A 66 2.93 -9.84 16.33
CA ALA A 66 2.11 -10.69 17.19
C ALA A 66 1.67 -9.96 18.47
N GLY A 67 0.34 -9.86 18.70
CA GLY A 67 -0.23 -9.17 19.85
C GLY A 67 -0.17 -7.64 19.81
N VAL A 68 0.25 -7.04 18.71
CA VAL A 68 0.31 -5.58 18.56
C VAL A 68 -0.98 -5.06 17.94
N ASP A 69 -1.76 -4.30 18.71
CA ASP A 69 -3.03 -3.69 18.28
C ASP A 69 -2.90 -2.22 17.92
N ASP A 70 -2.01 -1.48 18.60
CA ASP A 70 -1.82 -0.05 18.42
C ASP A 70 -1.31 0.30 17.02
N PRO A 71 -2.01 1.18 16.26
CA PRO A 71 -1.63 1.49 14.89
C PRO A 71 -0.27 2.18 14.75
N GLN A 72 0.16 2.95 15.75
CA GLN A 72 1.45 3.64 15.71
C GLN A 72 2.60 2.66 15.96
N GLN A 73 2.40 1.70 16.88
CA GLN A 73 3.37 0.63 17.10
C GLN A 73 3.49 -0.25 15.86
N LYS A 74 2.37 -0.63 15.22
CA LYS A 74 2.40 -1.37 13.95
C LYS A 74 3.25 -0.64 12.91
N ARG A 75 3.02 0.68 12.71
CA ARG A 75 3.80 1.47 11.75
C ARG A 75 5.29 1.49 12.07
N LYS A 76 5.66 1.65 13.34
CA LYS A 76 7.07 1.67 13.78
C LYS A 76 7.75 0.32 13.53
N ILE A 77 7.10 -0.78 13.92
CA ILE A 77 7.62 -2.14 13.72
C ILE A 77 7.80 -2.41 12.23
N ILE A 78 6.76 -2.16 11.43
CA ILE A 78 6.78 -2.41 9.98
C ILE A 78 7.85 -1.57 9.30
N GLY A 79 7.94 -0.28 9.63
CA GLY A 79 8.93 0.62 9.05
C GLY A 79 10.36 0.18 9.37
N LYS A 80 10.64 -0.16 10.62
CA LYS A 80 11.97 -0.67 11.04
C LYS A 80 12.30 -1.98 10.33
N THR A 81 11.40 -2.95 10.38
CA THR A 81 11.62 -4.27 9.77
C THR A 81 11.83 -4.17 8.27
N PHE A 82 11.11 -3.25 7.60
CA PHE A 82 11.29 -2.99 6.17
C PHE A 82 12.71 -2.52 5.87
N ILE A 83 13.24 -1.58 6.66
CA ILE A 83 14.61 -1.07 6.52
C ILE A 83 15.63 -2.19 6.75
N ASP A 84 15.43 -3.01 7.79
CA ASP A 84 16.31 -4.12 8.11
C ASP A 84 16.38 -5.13 6.94
N VAL A 85 15.21 -5.57 6.43
CA VAL A 85 15.13 -6.50 5.29
C VAL A 85 15.72 -5.90 4.01
N PHE A 86 15.40 -4.63 3.73
CA PHE A 86 15.95 -3.93 2.57
C PHE A 86 17.47 -3.85 2.65
N SER A 87 18.02 -3.51 3.82
CA SER A 87 19.47 -3.40 4.04
C SER A 87 20.19 -4.74 3.88
N GLU A 88 19.58 -5.82 4.37
CA GLU A 88 20.11 -7.18 4.20
C GLU A 88 20.18 -7.59 2.72
N GLU A 89 19.15 -7.25 1.92
CA GLU A 89 19.16 -7.52 0.48
C GLU A 89 20.12 -6.60 -0.28
N ALA A 90 20.17 -5.33 0.09
CA ALA A 90 21.06 -4.36 -0.54
C ALA A 90 22.55 -4.73 -0.37
N LYS A 91 22.94 -5.27 0.79
CA LYS A 91 24.31 -5.75 1.05
C LYS A 91 24.74 -6.93 0.17
N LYS A 92 23.79 -7.65 -0.43
CA LYS A 92 24.08 -8.76 -1.36
C LYS A 92 24.39 -8.29 -2.79
N ILE A 93 24.21 -7.00 -3.06
CA ILE A 93 24.41 -6.41 -4.39
C ILE A 93 25.80 -5.81 -4.45
N ASP A 94 26.70 -6.51 -5.09
CA ASP A 94 28.10 -6.07 -5.23
C ASP A 94 28.20 -4.78 -6.06
N GLY A 95 28.96 -3.81 -5.56
CA GLY A 95 29.29 -2.58 -6.28
C GLY A 95 28.16 -1.57 -6.41
N ALA A 96 27.03 -1.76 -5.74
CA ALA A 96 25.97 -0.76 -5.68
C ALA A 96 26.48 0.51 -4.96
N LYS A 97 26.36 1.66 -5.61
CA LYS A 97 26.80 2.97 -5.09
C LYS A 97 25.66 3.93 -4.83
N PHE A 98 24.54 3.71 -5.50
CA PHE A 98 23.41 4.64 -5.50
C PHE A 98 22.15 3.96 -5.02
N LEU A 99 21.32 4.73 -4.29
CA LEU A 99 19.97 4.35 -3.91
C LEU A 99 18.97 5.30 -4.57
N ALA A 100 18.07 4.75 -5.38
CA ALA A 100 17.03 5.53 -6.02
C ALA A 100 15.75 5.57 -5.17
N GLN A 101 15.18 6.75 -5.02
CA GLN A 101 13.94 7.00 -4.28
C GLN A 101 12.88 7.71 -5.11
N GLY A 102 11.61 7.38 -4.84
CA GLY A 102 10.44 8.01 -5.45
C GLY A 102 9.94 9.26 -4.72
N THR A 103 10.82 10.05 -4.14
CA THR A 103 10.48 11.34 -3.52
C THR A 103 9.90 12.27 -4.58
N ILE A 104 8.75 12.89 -4.30
CA ILE A 104 8.08 13.87 -5.15
C ILE A 104 8.02 15.25 -4.49
N TYR A 105 7.71 16.29 -5.23
CA TYR A 105 7.73 17.67 -4.74
C TYR A 105 6.87 17.92 -3.48
N PRO A 106 5.65 17.38 -3.35
CA PRO A 106 4.89 17.46 -2.11
C PRO A 106 5.62 16.92 -0.88
N ASP A 107 6.38 15.81 -1.02
CA ASP A 107 7.17 15.24 0.08
C ASP A 107 8.28 16.19 0.53
N VAL A 108 8.88 16.91 -0.41
CA VAL A 108 9.92 17.93 -0.13
C VAL A 108 9.35 19.09 0.65
N ILE A 109 8.19 19.64 0.21
CA ILE A 109 7.52 20.75 0.89
C ILE A 109 7.17 20.38 2.32
N GLU A 110 6.54 19.21 2.49
CA GLU A 110 6.15 18.74 3.82
C GLU A 110 7.34 18.45 4.73
N SER A 111 8.50 18.08 4.18
CA SER A 111 9.75 17.85 4.93
C SER A 111 10.49 19.15 5.25
N GLY A 112 10.45 20.15 4.37
CA GLY A 112 11.14 21.44 4.51
C GLY A 112 10.44 22.45 5.42
N GLY A 113 9.14 22.29 5.69
CA GLY A 113 8.35 23.25 6.50
C GLY A 113 8.59 23.22 8.01
N LYS A 114 9.49 22.36 8.53
CA LYS A 114 9.69 22.18 9.96
C LYS A 114 11.16 22.08 10.39
N LYS A 115 11.89 23.16 10.22
CA LYS A 115 13.07 23.43 11.08
C LYS A 115 12.54 23.79 12.48
N GLY A 116 12.41 22.79 13.38
CA GLY A 116 12.22 23.06 14.81
C GLY A 116 10.95 22.55 15.52
N GLY A 117 10.31 21.50 15.09
CA GLY A 117 9.14 20.95 15.80
C GLY A 117 9.04 19.41 15.81
N GLN A 118 8.32 18.85 16.81
CA GLN A 118 8.08 17.42 17.03
C GLN A 118 7.50 16.62 15.84
N ALA A 119 7.29 17.24 14.68
CA ALA A 119 6.75 16.61 13.48
C ALA A 119 7.79 15.88 12.63
N ALA A 120 9.07 15.91 12.99
CA ALA A 120 10.11 15.09 12.35
C ALA A 120 9.88 13.57 12.55
N THR A 121 9.07 13.18 13.53
CA THR A 121 8.83 11.79 13.92
C THR A 121 7.78 11.08 13.06
N ILE A 122 6.99 11.79 12.22
CA ILE A 122 5.87 11.22 11.47
C ILE A 122 6.32 10.63 10.11
N LYS A 123 7.52 10.96 9.62
CA LYS A 123 7.97 10.64 8.26
C LYS A 123 9.06 9.56 8.13
N PHE A 124 9.15 8.63 9.07
CA PHE A 124 10.02 7.44 8.90
C PHE A 124 9.65 6.53 7.71
N HIS A 125 8.53 6.78 7.03
CA HIS A 125 8.02 5.93 5.96
C HIS A 125 8.39 6.37 4.54
N HIS A 126 8.98 7.56 4.39
CA HIS A 126 9.32 8.14 3.08
C HIS A 126 10.76 8.60 2.95
N ASN A 127 11.58 8.50 3.99
CA ASN A 127 12.96 8.98 3.97
C ASN A 127 13.94 7.91 4.45
N VAL A 128 14.99 7.76 3.69
CA VAL A 128 16.22 6.99 3.95
C VAL A 128 16.97 7.42 5.23
N GLY A 129 16.47 8.37 5.99
CA GLY A 129 17.03 8.74 7.30
C GLY A 129 17.03 7.63 8.36
N GLY A 130 16.65 6.40 7.99
CA GLY A 130 16.69 5.21 8.84
C GLY A 130 17.54 4.08 8.30
N LEU A 131 18.25 4.26 7.17
CA LEU A 131 19.23 3.27 6.73
C LEU A 131 20.40 3.23 7.72
N PRO A 132 20.94 2.04 8.00
CA PRO A 132 22.15 1.89 8.80
C PRO A 132 23.31 2.72 8.22
N GLU A 133 24.11 3.34 9.10
CA GLU A 133 25.24 4.17 8.72
C GLU A 133 26.33 3.41 7.91
N ASP A 134 26.30 2.09 7.95
CA ASP A 134 27.19 1.22 7.19
C ASP A 134 26.73 0.96 5.74
N LEU A 135 25.58 1.50 5.34
CA LEU A 135 25.12 1.54 3.95
C LEU A 135 25.35 2.93 3.37
N GLU A 136 26.55 3.14 2.86
CA GLU A 136 26.94 4.38 2.18
C GLU A 136 26.44 4.37 0.73
N PHE A 137 25.21 4.86 0.51
CA PHE A 137 24.67 5.10 -0.83
C PHE A 137 24.51 6.60 -1.10
N ASP A 138 24.94 7.00 -2.28
CA ASP A 138 24.52 8.29 -2.85
C ASP A 138 23.06 8.23 -3.26
N LEU A 139 22.27 9.24 -2.89
CA LEU A 139 20.85 9.26 -3.13
C LEU A 139 20.52 9.84 -4.53
N ILE A 140 19.65 9.14 -5.27
CA ILE A 140 19.10 9.59 -6.54
C ILE A 140 17.59 9.76 -6.42
N GLU A 141 17.08 10.98 -6.61
CA GLU A 141 15.66 11.33 -6.49
C GLU A 141 15.14 11.97 -7.80
N PRO A 142 14.89 11.20 -8.86
CA PRO A 142 14.60 11.76 -10.19
C PRO A 142 13.27 12.51 -10.27
N LEU A 143 12.34 12.27 -9.34
CA LEU A 143 11.00 12.84 -9.35
C LEU A 143 10.84 14.01 -8.37
N ARG A 144 11.91 14.44 -7.71
CA ARG A 144 11.90 15.37 -6.57
C ARG A 144 11.22 16.72 -6.87
N GLU A 145 11.24 17.15 -8.12
CA GLU A 145 10.64 18.43 -8.56
C GLU A 145 9.27 18.24 -9.23
N LEU A 146 8.74 17.02 -9.28
CA LEU A 146 7.50 16.70 -9.96
C LEU A 146 6.32 16.59 -9.00
N PHE A 147 5.15 17.06 -9.47
CA PHE A 147 3.89 16.78 -8.81
C PHE A 147 3.34 15.41 -9.23
N LYS A 148 2.40 14.88 -8.46
CA LYS A 148 1.80 13.55 -8.71
C LYS A 148 1.21 13.41 -10.11
N GLY A 149 0.64 14.48 -10.64
CA GLY A 149 0.10 14.51 -12.01
C GLY A 149 1.19 14.34 -13.07
N ASP A 150 2.35 14.98 -12.87
CA ASP A 150 3.50 14.87 -13.76
C ASP A 150 4.12 13.48 -13.70
N VAL A 151 4.27 12.93 -12.50
CA VAL A 151 4.77 11.55 -12.30
C VAL A 151 3.91 10.55 -13.07
N ARG A 152 2.59 10.69 -13.03
CA ARG A 152 1.67 9.81 -13.78
C ARG A 152 1.85 9.96 -15.29
N ARG A 153 1.99 11.20 -15.80
CA ARG A 153 2.26 11.42 -17.24
C ARG A 153 3.57 10.77 -17.67
N VAL A 154 4.64 10.97 -16.89
CA VAL A 154 5.94 10.33 -17.14
C VAL A 154 5.79 8.80 -17.13
N GLY A 155 5.03 8.25 -16.18
CA GLY A 155 4.78 6.80 -16.12
C GLY A 155 4.12 6.25 -17.38
N LEU A 156 3.11 6.94 -17.93
CA LEU A 156 2.46 6.55 -19.17
C LEU A 156 3.41 6.65 -20.38
N GLU A 157 4.19 7.71 -20.48
CA GLU A 157 5.19 7.90 -21.53
C GLU A 157 6.32 6.84 -21.48
N LEU A 158 6.62 6.33 -20.28
CA LEU A 158 7.56 5.24 -20.09
C LEU A 158 6.96 3.86 -20.40
N GLY A 159 5.66 3.77 -20.69
CA GLY A 159 4.96 2.53 -21.05
C GLY A 159 4.49 1.72 -19.83
N LEU A 160 4.39 2.34 -18.66
CA LEU A 160 3.75 1.66 -17.51
C LEU A 160 2.25 1.50 -17.76
N PRO A 161 1.65 0.34 -17.39
CA PRO A 161 0.21 0.12 -17.54
C PRO A 161 -0.62 1.16 -16.78
N GLU A 162 -1.74 1.58 -17.38
CA GLU A 162 -2.66 2.54 -16.75
C GLU A 162 -3.10 2.12 -15.35
N GLU A 163 -3.35 0.83 -15.15
CA GLU A 163 -3.76 0.25 -13.86
C GLU A 163 -2.71 0.50 -12.75
N LEU A 164 -1.42 0.48 -13.09
CA LEU A 164 -0.34 0.79 -12.17
C LEU A 164 -0.20 2.29 -11.94
N VAL A 165 -0.30 3.09 -13.01
CA VAL A 165 -0.13 4.56 -12.96
C VAL A 165 -1.29 5.23 -12.20
N TRP A 166 -2.51 4.75 -12.39
CA TRP A 166 -3.70 5.31 -11.76
C TRP A 166 -4.14 4.58 -10.50
N ARG A 167 -3.32 3.71 -10.00
CA ARG A 167 -3.58 3.01 -8.77
C ARG A 167 -3.83 3.98 -7.61
N HIS A 168 -4.83 3.67 -6.80
CA HIS A 168 -5.11 4.41 -5.57
C HIS A 168 -3.93 4.31 -4.59
N PRO A 169 -3.66 5.36 -3.81
CA PRO A 169 -2.64 5.32 -2.78
C PRO A 169 -2.92 4.18 -1.79
N PHE A 170 -1.87 3.45 -1.46
CA PHE A 170 -1.92 2.39 -0.47
C PHE A 170 -0.80 2.63 0.55
N PRO A 171 -1.11 2.60 1.86
CA PRO A 171 -0.13 2.96 2.87
C PRO A 171 1.03 1.97 2.95
N GLY A 172 2.23 2.44 3.28
CA GLY A 172 3.42 1.59 3.44
C GLY A 172 3.22 0.38 4.38
N PRO A 173 2.52 0.52 5.53
CA PRO A 173 2.19 -0.62 6.39
C PRO A 173 1.16 -1.61 5.79
N GLY A 174 0.65 -1.35 4.60
CA GLY A 174 -0.26 -2.24 3.91
C GLY A 174 -1.57 -2.50 4.66
N LEU A 175 -2.06 -3.71 4.55
CA LEU A 175 -3.29 -4.17 5.22
C LEU A 175 -3.19 -4.19 6.74
N ALA A 176 -1.99 -4.16 7.34
CA ALA A 176 -1.84 -4.18 8.80
C ALA A 176 -2.54 -3.02 9.52
N VAL A 177 -2.57 -1.82 8.90
CA VAL A 177 -3.29 -0.65 9.44
C VAL A 177 -4.76 -0.61 9.05
N ARG A 178 -5.20 -1.56 8.22
CA ARG A 178 -6.61 -1.80 7.88
C ARG A 178 -7.20 -2.97 8.68
N CYS A 179 -6.38 -3.70 9.41
CA CYS A 179 -6.78 -4.66 10.42
C CYS A 179 -6.77 -3.93 11.77
N LEU A 180 -7.96 -3.53 12.28
CA LEU A 180 -8.11 -2.76 13.53
C LEU A 180 -8.00 -3.64 14.78
N GLY A 181 -7.26 -4.61 14.84
CA GLY A 181 -6.97 -5.48 15.97
C GLY A 181 -5.61 -6.12 15.76
N ALA A 182 -5.35 -7.22 16.43
CA ALA A 182 -4.12 -7.98 16.26
C ALA A 182 -3.96 -8.44 14.80
N VAL A 183 -2.77 -8.27 14.26
CA VAL A 183 -2.43 -8.72 12.92
C VAL A 183 -2.09 -10.19 12.97
N THR A 184 -2.86 -11.01 12.26
CA THR A 184 -2.59 -12.43 12.08
C THR A 184 -2.72 -12.78 10.60
N LYS A 185 -2.07 -13.86 10.16
CA LYS A 185 -2.21 -14.33 8.78
C LYS A 185 -3.68 -14.52 8.39
N LYS A 186 -4.46 -15.18 9.25
CA LYS A 186 -5.90 -15.40 9.01
C LYS A 186 -6.68 -14.08 8.84
N ALA A 187 -6.39 -13.08 9.69
CA ALA A 187 -7.03 -11.76 9.61
C ALA A 187 -6.65 -11.02 8.32
N LEU A 188 -5.37 -11.09 7.94
CA LEU A 188 -4.90 -10.49 6.69
C LEU A 188 -5.48 -11.18 5.45
N ASP A 189 -5.54 -12.50 5.43
CA ASP A 189 -6.11 -13.26 4.31
C ASP A 189 -7.61 -12.92 4.13
N CYS A 190 -8.37 -12.90 5.23
CA CYS A 190 -9.78 -12.48 5.23
C CYS A 190 -9.93 -11.05 4.70
N LEU A 191 -9.13 -10.10 5.21
CA LEU A 191 -9.17 -8.71 4.79
C LEU A 191 -8.74 -8.54 3.33
N ARG A 192 -7.74 -9.28 2.88
CA ARG A 192 -7.21 -9.25 1.50
C ARG A 192 -8.26 -9.69 0.48
N GLU A 193 -9.01 -10.76 0.78
CA GLU A 193 -10.11 -11.20 -0.07
C GLU A 193 -11.25 -10.18 -0.11
N ALA A 194 -11.65 -9.63 1.05
CA ALA A 194 -12.67 -8.59 1.10
C ALA A 194 -12.25 -7.32 0.35
N ASP A 195 -10.99 -6.88 0.50
CA ASP A 195 -10.44 -5.71 -0.18
C ASP A 195 -10.41 -5.89 -1.70
N ALA A 196 -10.07 -7.08 -2.17
CA ALA A 196 -10.09 -7.42 -3.59
C ALA A 196 -11.50 -7.29 -4.17
N ILE A 197 -12.52 -7.85 -3.50
CA ILE A 197 -13.92 -7.74 -3.93
C ILE A 197 -14.38 -6.28 -4.00
N VAL A 198 -14.02 -5.47 -2.99
CA VAL A 198 -14.36 -4.03 -2.99
C VAL A 198 -13.76 -3.34 -4.21
N VAL A 199 -12.49 -3.57 -4.50
CA VAL A 199 -11.82 -2.95 -5.66
C VAL A 199 -12.46 -3.43 -6.97
N ASP A 200 -12.70 -4.73 -7.11
CA ASP A 200 -13.29 -5.33 -8.31
C ASP A 200 -14.65 -4.70 -8.64
N GLU A 201 -15.54 -4.56 -7.65
CA GLU A 201 -16.87 -3.98 -7.86
C GLU A 201 -16.81 -2.48 -8.20
N ILE A 202 -15.89 -1.74 -7.61
CA ILE A 202 -15.69 -0.32 -7.94
C ILE A 202 -15.12 -0.16 -9.36
N VAL A 203 -14.21 -1.03 -9.78
CA VAL A 203 -13.69 -1.07 -11.16
C VAL A 203 -14.80 -1.44 -12.14
N ALA A 204 -15.55 -2.51 -11.85
CA ALA A 204 -16.65 -2.99 -12.69
C ALA A 204 -17.78 -1.95 -12.86
N ALA A 205 -18.00 -1.11 -11.84
CA ALA A 205 -18.96 -0.01 -11.89
C ALA A 205 -18.42 1.24 -12.62
N GLY A 206 -17.16 1.27 -13.06
CA GLY A 206 -16.53 2.44 -13.69
C GLY A 206 -16.15 3.56 -12.72
N LEU A 207 -16.27 3.34 -11.42
CA LEU A 207 -16.11 4.37 -10.38
C LEU A 207 -14.68 4.53 -9.87
N TYR A 208 -13.75 3.67 -10.28
CA TYR A 208 -12.39 3.66 -9.74
C TYR A 208 -11.63 4.97 -9.98
N ARG A 209 -11.84 5.60 -11.15
CA ARG A 209 -11.21 6.89 -11.51
C ARG A 209 -11.95 8.10 -10.90
N GLU A 210 -13.19 7.94 -10.49
CA GLU A 210 -14.01 8.99 -9.87
C GLU A 210 -13.78 9.07 -8.35
N THR A 211 -13.27 7.99 -7.77
CA THR A 211 -12.91 7.91 -6.35
C THR A 211 -11.40 8.08 -6.16
N SER A 212 -10.98 8.60 -5.02
CA SER A 212 -9.56 8.86 -4.75
C SER A 212 -8.90 7.73 -3.98
N GLN A 213 -9.65 7.04 -3.13
CA GLN A 213 -9.19 5.86 -2.40
C GLN A 213 -10.37 4.97 -2.01
N VAL A 214 -10.21 3.66 -2.21
CA VAL A 214 -11.18 2.65 -1.81
C VAL A 214 -10.45 1.45 -1.17
N PHE A 215 -11.02 0.93 -0.07
CA PHE A 215 -10.46 -0.20 0.64
C PHE A 215 -11.45 -0.82 1.64
N ALA A 216 -11.17 -2.04 2.03
CA ALA A 216 -11.80 -2.73 3.14
C ALA A 216 -11.03 -2.53 4.45
N VAL A 217 -11.72 -2.61 5.57
CA VAL A 217 -11.16 -2.57 6.94
C VAL A 217 -11.75 -3.71 7.74
N LEU A 218 -10.92 -4.52 8.35
CA LEU A 218 -11.36 -5.56 9.27
C LEU A 218 -11.57 -4.96 10.66
N LEU A 219 -12.82 -5.00 11.13
CA LEU A 219 -13.19 -4.50 12.45
C LEU A 219 -12.92 -5.55 13.54
N PRO A 220 -12.46 -5.16 14.74
CA PRO A 220 -12.16 -6.08 15.84
C PRO A 220 -13.42 -6.48 16.61
N VAL A 221 -14.52 -6.68 15.89
CA VAL A 221 -15.81 -7.05 16.44
C VAL A 221 -16.38 -8.25 15.70
N ARG A 222 -17.17 -9.05 16.42
CA ARG A 222 -17.92 -10.14 15.82
C ARG A 222 -19.42 -9.86 15.93
N SER A 223 -20.14 -10.23 14.90
CA SER A 223 -21.61 -10.12 14.88
C SER A 223 -22.25 -11.49 14.75
N VAL A 224 -23.45 -11.60 15.29
CA VAL A 224 -24.30 -12.78 15.07
C VAL A 224 -24.93 -12.65 13.67
N GLY A 225 -24.87 -13.73 12.91
CA GLY A 225 -25.55 -13.90 11.63
C GLY A 225 -26.27 -15.23 11.58
N VAL A 226 -27.06 -15.42 10.56
CA VAL A 226 -27.67 -16.69 10.23
C VAL A 226 -27.26 -17.04 8.80
N MET A 227 -26.60 -18.17 8.62
CA MET A 227 -26.24 -18.71 7.32
C MET A 227 -26.74 -20.15 7.22
N GLY A 228 -27.65 -20.39 6.29
CA GLY A 228 -28.40 -21.65 6.28
C GLY A 228 -29.23 -21.82 7.55
N ASP A 229 -29.16 -23.01 8.15
CA ASP A 229 -29.91 -23.33 9.39
C ASP A 229 -29.13 -23.03 10.68
N GLY A 230 -27.93 -22.45 10.56
CA GLY A 230 -27.01 -22.24 11.69
C GLY A 230 -26.81 -20.75 12.05
N ARG A 231 -26.61 -20.50 13.37
CA ARG A 231 -26.09 -19.21 13.80
C ARG A 231 -24.57 -19.14 13.54
N THR A 232 -24.14 -18.03 12.96
CA THR A 232 -22.71 -17.73 12.79
C THR A 232 -22.30 -16.60 13.73
N TYR A 233 -21.02 -16.60 14.13
CA TYR A 233 -20.44 -15.56 14.96
C TYR A 233 -19.11 -15.12 14.32
N GLU A 234 -19.22 -14.20 13.36
CA GLU A 234 -18.17 -13.88 12.42
C GLU A 234 -17.78 -12.39 12.46
N ASN A 235 -16.72 -12.05 11.75
CA ASN A 235 -16.19 -10.69 11.70
C ASN A 235 -17.10 -9.74 10.90
N ALA A 236 -16.89 -8.44 11.14
CA ALA A 236 -17.46 -7.37 10.35
C ALA A 236 -16.37 -6.69 9.50
N ILE A 237 -16.71 -6.37 8.25
CA ILE A 237 -15.88 -5.57 7.34
C ILE A 237 -16.51 -4.19 7.18
N ALA A 238 -15.72 -3.15 7.36
CA ALA A 238 -16.10 -1.81 6.93
C ALA A 238 -15.51 -1.53 5.55
N VAL A 239 -16.34 -1.03 4.64
CA VAL A 239 -15.92 -0.50 3.34
C VAL A 239 -15.75 1.00 3.48
N ARG A 240 -14.60 1.52 3.08
CA ARG A 240 -14.34 2.95 3.03
C ARG A 240 -14.00 3.36 1.62
N CYS A 241 -14.74 4.33 1.10
CA CYS A 241 -14.50 4.95 -0.19
C CYS A 241 -14.55 6.46 -0.01
N VAL A 242 -13.51 7.16 -0.45
CA VAL A 242 -13.39 8.61 -0.28
C VAL A 242 -13.03 9.29 -1.57
N SER A 243 -13.50 10.53 -1.71
CA SER A 243 -13.14 11.47 -2.74
C SER A 243 -12.40 12.64 -2.11
N THR A 244 -11.27 13.04 -2.71
CA THR A 244 -10.41 14.12 -2.21
C THR A 244 -9.58 14.69 -3.35
N ILE A 245 -9.08 15.89 -3.15
CA ILE A 245 -8.16 16.54 -4.08
C ILE A 245 -6.71 16.37 -3.60
N ASP A 246 -6.47 16.51 -2.31
CA ASP A 246 -5.12 16.63 -1.72
C ASP A 246 -4.81 15.66 -0.57
N PHE A 247 -5.77 14.81 -0.19
CA PHE A 247 -5.71 13.90 0.97
C PHE A 247 -5.55 14.59 2.35
N MET A 248 -5.53 15.91 2.41
CA MET A 248 -5.59 16.65 3.69
C MET A 248 -7.02 16.64 4.21
N THR A 249 -7.97 16.90 3.32
CA THR A 249 -9.41 16.74 3.57
C THR A 249 -9.97 15.69 2.63
N ALA A 250 -10.95 14.95 3.07
CA ALA A 250 -11.66 13.97 2.25
C ALA A 250 -13.12 13.85 2.69
N ASP A 251 -13.99 13.65 1.73
CA ASP A 251 -15.38 13.28 2.01
C ASP A 251 -15.63 11.82 1.59
N TRP A 252 -16.58 11.16 2.23
CA TRP A 252 -16.98 9.83 1.82
C TRP A 252 -17.70 9.88 0.46
N SER A 253 -17.41 8.93 -0.41
CA SER A 253 -18.03 8.86 -1.74
C SER A 253 -19.43 8.29 -1.64
N ARG A 254 -20.41 8.90 -2.34
CA ARG A 254 -21.80 8.43 -2.35
C ARG A 254 -21.93 7.36 -3.43
N LEU A 255 -21.48 6.16 -3.12
CA LEU A 255 -21.59 5.03 -4.03
C LEU A 255 -23.06 4.68 -4.29
N PRO A 256 -23.43 4.25 -5.52
CA PRO A 256 -24.75 3.72 -5.81
C PRO A 256 -25.11 2.55 -4.90
N TYR A 257 -26.37 2.50 -4.45
CA TYR A 257 -26.83 1.46 -3.51
C TYR A 257 -26.72 0.04 -4.08
N ASP A 258 -26.87 -0.13 -5.39
CA ASP A 258 -26.68 -1.41 -6.07
C ASP A 258 -25.23 -1.88 -6.04
N VAL A 259 -24.26 -0.97 -6.15
CA VAL A 259 -22.83 -1.28 -5.98
C VAL A 259 -22.54 -1.69 -4.54
N LEU A 260 -23.06 -0.95 -3.55
CA LEU A 260 -22.92 -1.32 -2.14
C LEU A 260 -23.56 -2.67 -1.83
N ALA A 261 -24.72 -2.95 -2.41
CA ALA A 261 -25.42 -4.23 -2.26
C ALA A 261 -24.61 -5.39 -2.85
N LYS A 262 -23.99 -5.21 -4.04
CA LYS A 262 -23.11 -6.21 -4.65
C LYS A 262 -21.87 -6.47 -3.81
N ILE A 263 -21.17 -5.42 -3.38
CA ILE A 263 -20.00 -5.52 -2.51
C ILE A 263 -20.36 -6.33 -1.26
N SER A 264 -21.44 -5.96 -0.58
CA SER A 264 -21.89 -6.64 0.63
C SER A 264 -22.23 -8.12 0.37
N SER A 265 -22.99 -8.40 -0.67
CA SER A 265 -23.37 -9.76 -1.03
C SER A 265 -22.18 -10.63 -1.36
N ARG A 266 -21.24 -10.13 -2.17
CA ARG A 266 -20.02 -10.85 -2.53
C ARG A 266 -19.14 -11.13 -1.33
N ILE A 267 -18.88 -10.11 -0.50
CA ILE A 267 -18.03 -10.29 0.70
C ILE A 267 -18.62 -11.36 1.62
N ILE A 268 -19.94 -11.30 1.91
CA ILE A 268 -20.59 -12.26 2.81
C ILE A 268 -20.58 -13.68 2.24
N ASN A 269 -20.72 -13.85 0.93
CA ASN A 269 -20.80 -15.17 0.31
C ASN A 269 -19.45 -15.76 -0.07
N GLU A 270 -18.45 -14.93 -0.39
CA GLU A 270 -17.17 -15.37 -0.93
C GLU A 270 -16.05 -15.37 0.11
N VAL A 271 -16.15 -14.52 1.18
CA VAL A 271 -15.09 -14.37 2.19
C VAL A 271 -15.44 -15.15 3.45
N ASN A 272 -14.71 -16.21 3.73
CA ASN A 272 -14.91 -17.01 4.93
C ASN A 272 -14.63 -16.20 6.20
N GLY A 273 -15.54 -16.28 7.16
CA GLY A 273 -15.38 -15.63 8.47
C GLY A 273 -15.90 -14.18 8.51
N VAL A 274 -16.75 -13.79 7.56
CA VAL A 274 -17.42 -12.48 7.51
C VAL A 274 -18.92 -12.69 7.35
N ASN A 275 -19.72 -12.07 8.22
CA ASN A 275 -21.17 -12.08 8.09
C ASN A 275 -21.82 -10.68 8.12
N ARG A 276 -21.00 -9.62 8.11
CA ARG A 276 -21.49 -8.25 8.14
C ARG A 276 -20.58 -7.31 7.37
N VAL A 277 -21.21 -6.45 6.56
CA VAL A 277 -20.55 -5.34 5.89
C VAL A 277 -21.21 -4.04 6.30
N VAL A 278 -20.40 -3.03 6.63
CA VAL A 278 -20.82 -1.66 6.93
C VAL A 278 -20.13 -0.68 5.99
N TYR A 279 -20.72 0.48 5.76
CA TYR A 279 -20.12 1.54 4.96
C TYR A 279 -19.70 2.70 5.86
N ASP A 280 -18.44 3.11 5.80
CA ASP A 280 -17.91 4.22 6.59
C ASP A 280 -18.23 5.55 5.89
N ILE A 281 -19.11 6.33 6.50
CA ILE A 281 -19.59 7.62 6.02
C ILE A 281 -18.91 8.80 6.71
N SER A 282 -17.76 8.59 7.33
CA SER A 282 -17.01 9.63 8.03
C SER A 282 -16.18 10.46 7.04
N SER A 283 -16.21 11.79 7.19
CA SER A 283 -15.31 12.69 6.48
C SER A 283 -13.95 12.79 7.20
N LYS A 284 -12.96 13.36 6.54
CA LYS A 284 -11.65 13.67 7.11
C LYS A 284 -11.42 15.19 7.05
N PRO A 285 -11.15 15.90 8.16
CA PRO A 285 -11.23 15.42 9.54
C PRO A 285 -12.63 14.95 9.93
N PRO A 286 -12.81 14.09 10.96
CA PRO A 286 -11.80 13.56 11.89
C PRO A 286 -11.21 12.20 11.53
N ALA A 287 -11.75 11.49 10.53
CA ALA A 287 -11.40 10.09 10.24
C ALA A 287 -10.27 9.91 9.21
#